data_13a72f0b890df8d1788f0e73d207fc8d
#
_entry.id   13a72f0b890df8d1788f0e73d207fc8d
#
_cell.length_a   1.000
_cell.length_b   1.000
_cell.length_c   1.000
_cell.angle_alpha   90.00
_cell.angle_beta   90.00
_cell.angle_gamma   90.00
#
_symmetry.space_group_name_H-M   'P 1'
#
loop_
_entity.id
_entity.type
_entity.pdbx_description
1 polymer ?
#
loop_
_entity_poly.entity_id
_entity_poly.type
_entity_poly.pdbx_seq_one_letter_code
_entity_poly.pdbx_strand_id
1 'polypeptide(L)'
;MKINPLITEFASLSIEEIKRYSRHILLPEIGLENQKRISNSRILVIGAGGLGSPILLYLAASGVRELGICDFDVVDETNLQRQILFNDQSVGKDKAKEAKAKVNELNPNVKVTVFNEMITSKNAENIVKDFDLVIDGSDNFATRYLLNDVCVLLDKPYIWASIYRFDGQVSVFWKKHGPCYRCLHPEPPPTNMVQTCASGGVLASMCATIASLQVTQALQLITGVGDVLIGEVLSYSALDANFRKVKINKDPDCVVCGKNPSITSLIDYEQFCGPVKPRKDPGIKALELKEMLDKRSKNELDFLLVDIREEPEKKLVEIDGSVFINKDDIFASNGLSLIPKDKPVVIYCRSGNRSTEVMNYLKHNGFLEVSHLEGGIISWVQQVETDKASY
;
A
#
# COMPACT_ATOMS: atom_id res chain seq x y z
N MET A 1 13.12 -9.77 -19.50
CA MET A 1 13.07 -9.32 -20.92
C MET A 1 14.08 -8.22 -21.14
N LYS A 2 14.91 -8.28 -22.20
CA LYS A 2 15.80 -7.17 -22.58
C LYS A 2 15.04 -6.10 -23.32
N ILE A 3 15.32 -4.83 -23.00
CA ILE A 3 14.74 -3.66 -23.66
C ILE A 3 15.85 -2.67 -24.02
N ASN A 4 15.56 -1.77 -24.95
CA ASN A 4 16.42 -0.60 -25.18
C ASN A 4 16.31 0.38 -24.00
N PRO A 5 17.36 1.20 -23.72
CA PRO A 5 17.28 2.22 -22.68
C PRO A 5 16.04 3.11 -22.84
N LEU A 6 15.31 3.32 -21.74
CA LEU A 6 14.17 4.24 -21.70
C LEU A 6 14.63 5.67 -21.90
N ILE A 7 15.78 6.02 -21.30
CA ILE A 7 16.39 7.36 -21.42
C ILE A 7 17.47 7.31 -22.50
N THR A 8 17.23 8.01 -23.60
CA THR A 8 18.16 8.06 -24.73
C THR A 8 19.15 9.22 -24.64
N GLU A 9 18.77 10.29 -23.94
CA GLU A 9 19.59 11.48 -23.75
C GLU A 9 20.52 11.35 -22.54
N PHE A 10 21.63 12.10 -22.56
CA PHE A 10 22.65 12.10 -21.51
C PHE A 10 22.66 13.43 -20.76
N ALA A 11 22.68 13.36 -19.42
CA ALA A 11 22.98 14.51 -18.60
C ALA A 11 24.48 14.84 -18.65
N SER A 12 24.82 16.10 -18.37
CA SER A 12 26.19 16.47 -18.01
C SER A 12 26.38 16.20 -16.52
N LEU A 13 27.51 15.57 -16.15
CA LEU A 13 27.88 15.33 -14.76
C LEU A 13 29.07 16.22 -14.38
N SER A 14 29.02 16.85 -13.21
CA SER A 14 30.16 17.53 -12.62
C SER A 14 31.22 16.54 -12.12
N ILE A 15 32.41 17.05 -11.81
CA ILE A 15 33.47 16.21 -11.22
C ILE A 15 33.01 15.64 -9.87
N GLU A 16 32.29 16.41 -9.08
CA GLU A 16 31.74 16.00 -7.77
C GLU A 16 30.70 14.88 -7.94
N GLU A 17 29.86 14.98 -8.95
CA GLU A 17 28.86 13.94 -9.28
C GLU A 17 29.54 12.66 -9.77
N ILE A 18 30.55 12.77 -10.65
CA ILE A 18 31.35 11.60 -11.07
C ILE A 18 32.02 10.93 -9.87
N LYS A 19 32.55 11.69 -8.94
CA LYS A 19 33.12 11.17 -7.70
C LYS A 19 32.04 10.50 -6.83
N ARG A 20 30.89 11.13 -6.67
CA ARG A 20 29.75 10.60 -5.88
C ARG A 20 29.25 9.28 -6.43
N TYR A 21 29.06 9.18 -7.75
CA TYR A 21 28.49 7.99 -8.40
C TYR A 21 29.56 7.03 -8.90
N SER A 22 30.82 7.19 -8.51
CA SER A 22 31.95 6.38 -9.00
C SER A 22 31.73 4.87 -8.83
N ARG A 23 31.04 4.41 -7.77
CA ARG A 23 30.77 2.99 -7.56
C ARG A 23 29.81 2.40 -8.57
N HIS A 24 28.87 3.18 -9.10
CA HIS A 24 28.04 2.78 -10.26
C HIS A 24 28.85 2.81 -11.56
N ILE A 25 29.65 3.87 -11.76
CA ILE A 25 30.43 4.09 -12.99
C ILE A 25 31.49 2.99 -13.17
N LEU A 26 31.99 2.40 -12.08
CA LEU A 26 32.94 1.30 -12.12
C LEU A 26 32.35 -0.06 -12.53
N LEU A 27 31.03 -0.20 -12.53
CA LEU A 27 30.37 -1.39 -13.07
C LEU A 27 30.44 -1.34 -14.61
N PRO A 28 31.05 -2.33 -15.28
CA PRO A 28 31.22 -2.30 -16.74
C PRO A 28 29.91 -2.12 -17.50
N GLU A 29 28.81 -2.70 -16.97
CA GLU A 29 27.49 -2.64 -17.57
C GLU A 29 26.83 -1.26 -17.41
N ILE A 30 27.19 -0.52 -16.37
CA ILE A 30 26.68 0.85 -16.14
C ILE A 30 27.60 1.86 -16.83
N GLY A 31 28.84 1.94 -16.41
CA GLY A 31 29.79 2.91 -16.95
C GLY A 31 29.33 4.36 -16.77
N LEU A 32 30.09 5.27 -17.41
CA LEU A 32 29.76 6.71 -17.36
C LEU A 32 28.48 7.05 -18.15
N GLU A 33 28.24 6.36 -19.27
CA GLU A 33 27.09 6.65 -20.14
C GLU A 33 25.77 6.33 -19.46
N ASN A 34 25.65 5.14 -18.85
CA ASN A 34 24.41 4.77 -18.17
C ASN A 34 24.21 5.58 -16.87
N GLN A 35 25.30 5.98 -16.18
CA GLN A 35 25.14 6.93 -15.09
C GLN A 35 24.59 8.29 -15.57
N LYS A 36 25.01 8.77 -16.73
CA LYS A 36 24.43 9.98 -17.34
C LYS A 36 22.96 9.81 -17.72
N ARG A 37 22.52 8.62 -18.13
CA ARG A 37 21.10 8.30 -18.35
C ARG A 37 20.31 8.35 -17.03
N ILE A 38 20.84 7.72 -15.97
CA ILE A 38 20.25 7.79 -14.63
C ILE A 38 20.10 9.24 -14.18
N SER A 39 21.15 10.04 -14.36
CA SER A 39 21.16 11.47 -13.98
C SER A 39 20.35 12.38 -14.94
N ASN A 40 19.71 11.83 -15.96
CA ASN A 40 18.74 12.53 -16.81
C ASN A 40 17.30 12.03 -16.62
N SER A 41 17.08 11.00 -15.78
CA SER A 41 15.76 10.41 -15.58
C SER A 41 14.89 11.17 -14.59
N ARG A 42 13.57 11.12 -14.81
CA ARG A 42 12.53 11.69 -13.94
C ARG A 42 11.59 10.58 -13.49
N ILE A 43 11.53 10.32 -12.21
CA ILE A 43 10.79 9.19 -11.64
C ILE A 43 9.72 9.68 -10.68
N LEU A 44 8.48 9.23 -10.87
CA LEU A 44 7.39 9.48 -9.94
C LEU A 44 7.25 8.29 -8.98
N VAL A 45 7.26 8.58 -7.70
CA VAL A 45 7.00 7.61 -6.62
C VAL A 45 5.66 7.96 -5.96
N ILE A 46 4.74 7.02 -6.00
CA ILE A 46 3.43 7.16 -5.35
C ILE A 46 3.48 6.44 -4.00
N GLY A 47 3.28 7.22 -2.94
CA GLY A 47 3.43 6.76 -1.55
C GLY A 47 4.87 6.90 -1.04
N ALA A 48 5.05 7.57 0.10
CA ALA A 48 6.30 7.67 0.84
C ALA A 48 6.32 6.73 2.07
N GLY A 49 5.48 5.70 2.05
CA GLY A 49 5.32 4.71 3.11
C GLY A 49 6.43 3.68 3.20
N GLY A 50 6.10 2.44 3.57
CA GLY A 50 7.06 1.36 3.78
C GLY A 50 7.88 1.01 2.53
N LEU A 51 7.25 0.94 1.34
CA LEU A 51 7.94 0.77 0.06
C LEU A 51 8.60 2.07 -0.41
N GLY A 52 7.87 3.20 -0.36
CA GLY A 52 8.36 4.49 -0.85
C GLY A 52 9.61 4.97 -0.14
N SER A 53 9.74 4.75 1.17
CA SER A 53 10.89 5.18 1.96
C SER A 53 12.23 4.67 1.40
N PRO A 54 12.47 3.36 1.26
CA PRO A 54 13.73 2.88 0.68
C PRO A 54 13.83 3.18 -0.83
N ILE A 55 12.73 3.22 -1.59
CA ILE A 55 12.76 3.61 -3.00
C ILE A 55 13.36 5.01 -3.17
N LEU A 56 12.82 5.99 -2.44
CA LEU A 56 13.26 7.38 -2.51
C LEU A 56 14.74 7.54 -2.14
N LEU A 57 15.18 6.86 -1.06
CA LEU A 57 16.58 6.90 -0.63
C LEU A 57 17.52 6.31 -1.68
N TYR A 58 17.23 5.13 -2.22
CA TYR A 58 18.12 4.48 -3.19
C TYR A 58 18.12 5.19 -4.55
N LEU A 59 17.00 5.73 -5.02
CA LEU A 59 16.96 6.54 -6.24
C LEU A 59 17.74 7.84 -6.07
N ALA A 60 17.61 8.51 -4.93
CA ALA A 60 18.38 9.71 -4.61
C ALA A 60 19.89 9.40 -4.57
N ALA A 61 20.30 8.32 -3.87
CA ALA A 61 21.68 7.88 -3.82
C ALA A 61 22.24 7.50 -5.19
N SER A 62 21.41 6.95 -6.08
CA SER A 62 21.76 6.60 -7.46
C SER A 62 21.92 7.82 -8.38
N GLY A 63 21.47 9.00 -7.97
CA GLY A 63 21.64 10.24 -8.70
C GLY A 63 20.67 10.44 -9.85
N VAL A 64 19.39 10.04 -9.69
CA VAL A 64 18.33 10.40 -10.65
C VAL A 64 18.15 11.92 -10.71
N ARG A 65 17.76 12.47 -11.86
CA ARG A 65 17.60 13.91 -12.07
C ARG A 65 16.49 14.50 -11.22
N GLU A 66 15.31 13.88 -11.26
CA GLU A 66 14.13 14.39 -10.58
C GLU A 66 13.31 13.26 -9.98
N LEU A 67 12.89 13.46 -8.73
CA LEU A 67 11.93 12.62 -8.03
C LEU A 67 10.63 13.39 -7.82
N GLY A 68 9.53 12.89 -8.38
CA GLY A 68 8.18 13.25 -7.96
C GLY A 68 7.79 12.41 -6.75
N ILE A 69 7.28 13.03 -5.70
CA ILE A 69 6.79 12.35 -4.49
C ILE A 69 5.31 12.72 -4.33
N CYS A 70 4.42 11.75 -4.45
CA CYS A 70 2.99 11.93 -4.25
C CYS A 70 2.54 11.13 -3.03
N ASP A 71 2.22 11.85 -1.95
CA ASP A 71 1.70 11.29 -0.69
C ASP A 71 0.91 12.37 0.04
N PHE A 72 -0.27 12.04 0.59
CA PHE A 72 -1.15 12.98 1.27
C PHE A 72 -1.22 12.76 2.79
N ASP A 73 -0.56 11.70 3.26
CA ASP A 73 -0.59 11.29 4.67
C ASP A 73 0.34 12.13 5.54
N VAL A 74 0.09 12.03 6.84
CA VAL A 74 0.95 12.51 7.91
C VAL A 74 1.73 11.34 8.51
N VAL A 75 2.94 11.60 8.98
CA VAL A 75 3.76 10.59 9.68
C VAL A 75 3.12 10.24 11.02
N ASP A 76 2.89 8.96 11.24
CA ASP A 76 2.40 8.39 12.50
C ASP A 76 3.49 7.57 13.17
N GLU A 77 3.54 7.52 14.50
CA GLU A 77 4.53 6.77 15.26
C GLU A 77 4.55 5.29 14.87
N THR A 78 3.38 4.68 14.61
CA THR A 78 3.26 3.27 14.16
C THR A 78 3.85 3.02 12.78
N ASN A 79 4.20 4.06 12.04
CA ASN A 79 4.87 3.97 10.74
C ASN A 79 6.38 3.76 10.88
N LEU A 80 7.01 4.25 11.95
CA LEU A 80 8.46 4.31 12.11
C LEU A 80 9.14 2.93 12.09
N GLN A 81 8.40 1.89 12.46
CA GLN A 81 8.85 0.49 12.42
C GLN A 81 9.27 0.01 11.02
N ARG A 82 8.76 0.64 9.92
CA ARG A 82 9.03 0.23 8.52
C ARG A 82 9.25 1.37 7.54
N GLN A 83 8.89 2.61 7.90
CA GLN A 83 9.06 3.79 7.04
C GLN A 83 10.36 4.52 7.43
N ILE A 84 11.49 3.93 7.06
CA ILE A 84 12.85 4.30 7.50
C ILE A 84 13.32 5.70 7.07
N LEU A 85 12.54 6.37 6.23
CA LEU A 85 12.77 7.76 5.83
C LEU A 85 12.48 8.75 6.97
N PHE A 86 11.62 8.35 7.91
CA PHE A 86 11.10 9.18 9.00
C PHE A 86 11.69 8.77 10.36
N ASN A 87 11.60 9.68 11.31
CA ASN A 87 12.00 9.50 12.70
C ASN A 87 10.99 10.17 13.64
N ASP A 88 11.22 10.10 14.97
CA ASP A 88 10.31 10.69 15.98
C ASP A 88 10.03 12.17 15.73
N GLN A 89 11.01 12.94 15.22
CA GLN A 89 10.83 14.36 14.91
C GLN A 89 9.94 14.60 13.69
N SER A 90 9.70 13.59 12.88
CA SER A 90 8.82 13.63 11.71
C SER A 90 7.35 13.38 12.06
N VAL A 91 7.05 12.83 13.24
CA VAL A 91 5.68 12.51 13.67
C VAL A 91 4.82 13.77 13.63
N GLY A 92 3.64 13.66 13.02
CA GLY A 92 2.69 14.76 12.85
C GLY A 92 2.95 15.67 11.64
N LYS A 93 4.01 15.43 10.85
CA LYS A 93 4.33 16.20 9.65
C LYS A 93 3.92 15.49 8.36
N ASP A 94 3.73 16.25 7.28
CA ASP A 94 3.38 15.72 5.96
C ASP A 94 4.47 14.79 5.42
N LYS A 95 4.13 13.55 5.09
CA LYS A 95 5.09 12.55 4.59
C LYS A 95 5.84 13.03 3.35
N ALA A 96 5.15 13.60 2.36
CA ALA A 96 5.79 14.04 1.12
C ALA A 96 6.78 15.18 1.33
N LYS A 97 6.52 16.11 2.26
CA LYS A 97 7.42 17.23 2.58
C LYS A 97 8.64 16.75 3.38
N GLU A 98 8.45 15.88 4.37
CA GLU A 98 9.54 15.26 5.13
C GLU A 98 10.42 14.40 4.23
N ALA A 99 9.81 13.63 3.32
CA ALA A 99 10.53 12.84 2.33
C ALA A 99 11.42 13.71 1.43
N LYS A 100 10.92 14.85 0.95
CA LYS A 100 11.73 15.82 0.20
C LYS A 100 12.94 16.30 1.00
N ALA A 101 12.75 16.65 2.28
CA ALA A 101 13.84 17.10 3.13
C ALA A 101 14.94 16.04 3.25
N LYS A 102 14.55 14.77 3.48
CA LYS A 102 15.49 13.64 3.62
C LYS A 102 16.21 13.28 2.32
N VAL A 103 15.51 13.31 1.20
CA VAL A 103 16.11 13.14 -0.14
C VAL A 103 17.17 14.21 -0.39
N ASN A 104 16.86 15.48 -0.13
CA ASN A 104 17.79 16.59 -0.34
C ASN A 104 18.99 16.56 0.63
N GLU A 105 18.77 16.09 1.88
CA GLU A 105 19.84 15.85 2.86
C GLU A 105 20.82 14.77 2.35
N LEU A 106 20.30 13.68 1.77
CA LEU A 106 21.09 12.60 1.21
C LEU A 106 21.81 13.01 -0.09
N ASN A 107 21.11 13.65 -1.01
CA ASN A 107 21.67 14.08 -2.31
C ASN A 107 21.06 15.41 -2.79
N PRO A 108 21.74 16.53 -2.55
CA PRO A 108 21.24 17.86 -2.94
C PRO A 108 21.17 18.09 -4.46
N ASN A 109 21.78 17.21 -5.28
CA ASN A 109 21.75 17.32 -6.74
C ASN A 109 20.43 16.79 -7.34
N VAL A 110 19.61 16.09 -6.54
CA VAL A 110 18.30 15.58 -6.98
C VAL A 110 17.23 16.65 -6.81
N LYS A 111 16.57 17.00 -7.91
CA LYS A 111 15.39 17.86 -7.85
C LYS A 111 14.20 17.06 -7.30
N VAL A 112 13.50 17.59 -6.29
CA VAL A 112 12.32 16.95 -5.71
C VAL A 112 11.08 17.82 -5.91
N THR A 113 10.10 17.27 -6.64
CA THR A 113 8.75 17.82 -6.83
C THR A 113 7.77 17.10 -5.90
N VAL A 114 7.07 17.85 -5.04
CA VAL A 114 6.13 17.29 -4.05
C VAL A 114 4.69 17.52 -4.51
N PHE A 115 3.91 16.46 -4.48
CA PHE A 115 2.45 16.46 -4.63
C PHE A 115 1.85 16.01 -3.30
N ASN A 116 1.55 16.98 -2.40
CA ASN A 116 0.96 16.71 -1.08
C ASN A 116 -0.56 16.58 -1.20
N GLU A 117 -1.00 15.64 -2.02
CA GLU A 117 -2.39 15.38 -2.35
C GLU A 117 -2.61 13.91 -2.70
N MET A 118 -3.83 13.43 -2.55
CA MET A 118 -4.22 12.11 -3.02
C MET A 118 -4.23 12.07 -4.55
N ILE A 119 -3.61 11.02 -5.12
CA ILE A 119 -3.72 10.79 -6.55
C ILE A 119 -5.11 10.22 -6.86
N THR A 120 -5.80 10.82 -7.83
CA THR A 120 -7.16 10.50 -8.22
C THR A 120 -7.30 10.51 -9.74
N SER A 121 -8.43 10.02 -10.28
CA SER A 121 -8.71 10.11 -11.72
C SER A 121 -8.71 11.54 -12.27
N LYS A 122 -8.86 12.57 -11.41
CA LYS A 122 -8.89 13.97 -11.83
C LYS A 122 -7.52 14.61 -12.01
N ASN A 123 -6.50 14.15 -11.26
CA ASN A 123 -5.16 14.75 -11.25
C ASN A 123 -4.05 13.82 -11.79
N ALA A 124 -4.31 12.50 -11.90
CA ALA A 124 -3.29 11.51 -12.22
C ALA A 124 -2.57 11.77 -13.54
N GLU A 125 -3.29 12.11 -14.62
CA GLU A 125 -2.65 12.41 -15.91
C GLU A 125 -1.70 13.61 -15.82
N ASN A 126 -2.12 14.67 -15.12
CA ASN A 126 -1.31 15.87 -14.93
C ASN A 126 -0.05 15.61 -14.09
N ILE A 127 -0.15 14.73 -13.07
CA ILE A 127 0.98 14.36 -12.22
C ILE A 127 1.94 13.44 -12.98
N VAL A 128 1.42 12.42 -13.69
CA VAL A 128 2.23 11.36 -14.31
C VAL A 128 2.92 11.81 -15.60
N LYS A 129 2.31 12.69 -16.40
CA LYS A 129 2.77 13.04 -17.77
C LYS A 129 4.21 13.50 -17.86
N ASP A 130 4.71 14.21 -16.85
CA ASP A 130 6.03 14.82 -16.85
C ASP A 130 7.16 13.90 -16.39
N PHE A 131 6.84 12.67 -15.97
CA PHE A 131 7.81 11.67 -15.53
C PHE A 131 8.00 10.57 -16.57
N ASP A 132 9.17 9.94 -16.56
CA ASP A 132 9.55 8.92 -17.52
C ASP A 132 8.99 7.54 -17.14
N LEU A 133 8.85 7.26 -15.84
CA LEU A 133 8.28 6.05 -15.28
C LEU A 133 7.62 6.30 -13.91
N VAL A 134 6.77 5.39 -13.48
CA VAL A 134 6.06 5.42 -12.20
C VAL A 134 6.43 4.22 -11.35
N ILE A 135 6.73 4.44 -10.07
CA ILE A 135 6.93 3.39 -9.08
C ILE A 135 5.82 3.46 -8.04
N ASP A 136 5.18 2.33 -7.83
CA ASP A 136 4.08 2.18 -6.88
C ASP A 136 4.59 1.77 -5.50
N GLY A 137 4.46 2.69 -4.55
CA GLY A 137 4.68 2.46 -3.12
C GLY A 137 3.37 2.43 -2.32
N SER A 138 2.21 2.39 -3.00
CA SER A 138 0.89 2.38 -2.36
C SER A 138 0.51 1.00 -1.81
N ASP A 139 -0.46 0.98 -0.90
CA ASP A 139 -0.96 -0.22 -0.24
C ASP A 139 -2.44 -0.53 -0.52
N ASN A 140 -3.06 0.16 -1.48
CA ASN A 140 -4.47 0.01 -1.79
C ASN A 140 -4.74 -0.29 -3.27
N PHE A 141 -5.83 -1.00 -3.55
CA PHE A 141 -6.17 -1.45 -4.90
C PHE A 141 -6.64 -0.31 -5.81
N ALA A 142 -7.40 0.65 -5.31
CA ALA A 142 -7.89 1.77 -6.10
C ALA A 142 -6.72 2.54 -6.76
N THR A 143 -5.68 2.84 -5.99
CA THR A 143 -4.45 3.46 -6.50
C THR A 143 -3.73 2.57 -7.51
N ARG A 144 -3.62 1.25 -7.28
CA ARG A 144 -2.97 0.32 -8.22
C ARG A 144 -3.64 0.29 -9.58
N TYR A 145 -4.97 0.20 -9.63
CA TYR A 145 -5.73 0.23 -10.89
C TYR A 145 -5.63 1.59 -11.57
N LEU A 146 -5.73 2.68 -10.82
CA LEU A 146 -5.54 4.04 -11.33
C LEU A 146 -4.15 4.20 -11.97
N LEU A 147 -3.09 3.80 -11.28
CA LEU A 147 -1.71 3.90 -11.78
C LEU A 147 -1.48 3.05 -13.01
N ASN A 148 -2.00 1.82 -13.02
CA ASN A 148 -1.94 0.99 -14.21
C ASN A 148 -2.59 1.68 -15.40
N ASP A 149 -3.83 2.16 -15.23
CA ASP A 149 -4.61 2.68 -16.35
C ASP A 149 -4.01 3.99 -16.88
N VAL A 150 -3.60 4.91 -16.00
CA VAL A 150 -2.93 6.16 -16.44
C VAL A 150 -1.60 5.86 -17.14
N CYS A 151 -0.81 4.90 -16.66
CA CYS A 151 0.45 4.51 -17.31
C CYS A 151 0.21 3.83 -18.66
N VAL A 152 -0.87 3.03 -18.81
CA VAL A 152 -1.26 2.45 -20.10
C VAL A 152 -1.70 3.53 -21.09
N LEU A 153 -2.50 4.52 -20.64
CA LEU A 153 -2.98 5.61 -21.48
C LEU A 153 -1.85 6.54 -21.94
N LEU A 154 -0.87 6.81 -21.07
CA LEU A 154 0.29 7.66 -21.36
C LEU A 154 1.50 6.89 -21.92
N ASP A 155 1.37 5.57 -22.17
CA ASP A 155 2.45 4.65 -22.61
C ASP A 155 3.73 4.75 -21.75
N LYS A 156 3.56 4.75 -20.43
CA LYS A 156 4.67 4.80 -19.46
C LYS A 156 4.86 3.47 -18.73
N PRO A 157 6.11 3.10 -18.41
CA PRO A 157 6.38 1.95 -17.54
C PRO A 157 5.82 2.19 -16.12
N TYR A 158 5.20 1.15 -15.56
CA TYR A 158 4.66 1.10 -14.21
C TYR A 158 5.33 -0.03 -13.44
N ILE A 159 6.08 0.30 -12.41
CA ILE A 159 6.76 -0.67 -11.54
C ILE A 159 5.89 -0.89 -10.32
N TRP A 160 5.21 -2.02 -10.33
CA TRP A 160 4.30 -2.43 -9.27
C TRP A 160 4.98 -3.33 -8.24
N ALA A 161 4.57 -3.20 -6.98
CA ALA A 161 4.88 -4.14 -5.93
C ALA A 161 3.70 -4.34 -4.96
N SER A 162 3.76 -5.45 -4.25
CA SER A 162 2.85 -5.76 -3.16
C SER A 162 3.59 -6.49 -2.06
N ILE A 163 3.25 -6.18 -0.80
CA ILE A 163 3.78 -6.87 0.38
C ILE A 163 2.61 -7.27 1.27
N TYR A 164 2.69 -8.47 1.81
CA TYR A 164 1.78 -8.95 2.82
C TYR A 164 2.51 -9.90 3.78
N ARG A 165 2.56 -9.57 5.06
CA ARG A 165 3.24 -10.35 6.11
C ARG A 165 4.71 -10.63 5.78
N PHE A 166 5.03 -11.84 5.31
CA PHE A 166 6.36 -12.34 4.95
C PHE A 166 6.53 -12.49 3.43
N ASP A 167 5.51 -12.19 2.65
CA ASP A 167 5.52 -12.37 1.20
C ASP A 167 5.54 -11.02 0.48
N GLY A 168 6.25 -10.97 -0.64
CA GLY A 168 6.32 -9.79 -1.48
C GLY A 168 6.37 -10.13 -2.95
N GLN A 169 5.90 -9.22 -3.79
CA GLN A 169 5.85 -9.39 -5.24
C GLN A 169 6.28 -8.11 -5.93
N VAL A 170 6.95 -8.24 -7.07
CA VAL A 170 7.36 -7.14 -7.95
C VAL A 170 7.14 -7.52 -9.40
N SER A 171 6.68 -6.59 -10.21
CA SER A 171 6.56 -6.71 -11.66
C SER A 171 6.70 -5.35 -12.35
N VAL A 172 6.97 -5.37 -13.64
CA VAL A 172 6.95 -4.18 -14.50
C VAL A 172 5.83 -4.35 -15.53
N PHE A 173 4.90 -3.43 -15.53
CA PHE A 173 3.81 -3.36 -16.49
C PHE A 173 4.06 -2.24 -17.49
N TRP A 174 4.11 -2.58 -18.79
CA TRP A 174 4.27 -1.61 -19.86
C TRP A 174 3.59 -2.11 -21.12
N LYS A 175 2.50 -1.45 -21.52
CA LYS A 175 1.65 -1.83 -22.67
C LYS A 175 2.44 -2.10 -23.95
N LYS A 176 3.47 -1.28 -24.21
CA LYS A 176 4.31 -1.37 -25.41
C LYS A 176 5.09 -2.68 -25.50
N HIS A 177 5.49 -3.26 -24.38
CA HIS A 177 6.41 -4.40 -24.32
C HIS A 177 5.80 -5.68 -23.73
N GLY A 178 4.63 -5.59 -23.07
CA GLY A 178 4.05 -6.74 -22.40
C GLY A 178 2.65 -6.51 -21.83
N PRO A 179 2.28 -7.31 -20.81
CA PRO A 179 1.02 -7.19 -20.13
C PRO A 179 0.95 -5.91 -19.29
N CYS A 180 -0.26 -5.51 -18.92
CA CYS A 180 -0.53 -4.52 -17.88
C CYS A 180 -1.01 -5.22 -16.60
N TYR A 181 -1.21 -4.46 -15.51
CA TYR A 181 -1.70 -4.99 -14.23
C TYR A 181 -3.06 -5.69 -14.37
N ARG A 182 -3.97 -5.17 -15.23
CA ARG A 182 -5.27 -5.79 -15.47
C ARG A 182 -5.19 -7.11 -16.26
N CYS A 183 -4.10 -7.40 -16.95
CA CYS A 183 -3.90 -8.73 -17.53
C CYS A 183 -3.63 -9.80 -16.45
N LEU A 184 -3.08 -9.40 -15.30
CA LEU A 184 -2.87 -10.26 -14.13
C LEU A 184 -4.11 -10.28 -13.21
N HIS A 185 -4.68 -9.11 -12.97
CA HIS A 185 -5.83 -8.89 -12.09
C HIS A 185 -6.91 -8.12 -12.85
N PRO A 186 -7.78 -8.78 -13.63
CA PRO A 186 -8.85 -8.12 -14.41
C PRO A 186 -9.81 -7.33 -13.53
N GLU A 187 -10.12 -7.85 -12.36
CA GLU A 187 -11.03 -7.28 -11.36
C GLU A 187 -10.36 -7.22 -9.98
N PRO A 188 -10.73 -6.24 -9.14
CA PRO A 188 -10.25 -6.21 -7.78
C PRO A 188 -10.76 -7.43 -6.98
N PRO A 189 -9.98 -7.93 -6.02
CA PRO A 189 -10.45 -9.01 -5.17
C PRO A 189 -11.67 -8.53 -4.36
N PRO A 190 -12.59 -9.46 -4.00
CA PRO A 190 -13.70 -9.14 -3.11
C PRO A 190 -13.19 -8.45 -1.84
N THR A 191 -13.89 -7.39 -1.41
CA THR A 191 -13.47 -6.55 -0.28
C THR A 191 -13.27 -7.30 1.03
N ASN A 192 -14.01 -8.38 1.23
CA ASN A 192 -13.89 -9.27 2.40
C ASN A 192 -12.61 -10.13 2.39
N MET A 193 -11.93 -10.27 1.25
CA MET A 193 -10.65 -10.99 1.11
C MET A 193 -9.43 -10.06 1.17
N VAL A 194 -9.64 -8.74 1.20
CA VAL A 194 -8.55 -7.76 1.20
C VAL A 194 -8.08 -7.51 2.63
N GLN A 195 -6.94 -8.11 2.98
CA GLN A 195 -6.21 -7.76 4.19
C GLN A 195 -5.13 -6.73 3.83
N THR A 196 -5.11 -5.60 4.52
CA THR A 196 -4.09 -4.55 4.35
C THR A 196 -2.87 -4.83 5.24
N CYS A 197 -1.73 -4.22 4.93
CA CYS A 197 -0.56 -4.27 5.83
C CYS A 197 -0.89 -3.74 7.24
N ALA A 198 -1.83 -2.82 7.35
CA ALA A 198 -2.29 -2.28 8.62
C ALA A 198 -3.08 -3.30 9.46
N SER A 199 -3.77 -4.25 8.82
CA SER A 199 -4.56 -5.28 9.50
C SER A 199 -3.83 -6.62 9.66
N GLY A 200 -2.95 -6.97 8.71
CA GLY A 200 -2.25 -8.25 8.68
C GLY A 200 -0.82 -8.23 9.25
N GLY A 201 -0.29 -7.04 9.53
CA GLY A 201 1.11 -6.86 9.88
C GLY A 201 2.06 -7.00 8.66
N VAL A 202 3.30 -6.57 8.84
CA VAL A 202 4.36 -6.68 7.84
C VAL A 202 5.73 -6.71 8.53
N LEU A 203 6.60 -7.63 8.12
CA LEU A 203 7.99 -7.64 8.55
C LEU A 203 8.72 -6.44 7.93
N ALA A 204 9.36 -5.59 8.75
CA ALA A 204 9.96 -4.33 8.30
C ALA A 204 10.97 -4.51 7.15
N SER A 205 11.82 -5.53 7.20
CA SER A 205 12.81 -5.82 6.17
C SER A 205 12.20 -6.19 4.81
N MET A 206 10.95 -6.65 4.77
CA MET A 206 10.24 -6.91 3.51
C MET A 206 10.08 -5.63 2.68
N CYS A 207 9.82 -4.50 3.35
CA CYS A 207 9.72 -3.20 2.69
C CYS A 207 11.03 -2.87 1.95
N ALA A 208 12.18 -3.03 2.61
CA ALA A 208 13.49 -2.78 2.01
C ALA A 208 13.80 -3.76 0.86
N THR A 209 13.56 -5.06 1.05
CA THR A 209 13.84 -6.09 0.05
C THR A 209 13.06 -5.83 -1.24
N ILE A 210 11.75 -5.65 -1.14
CA ILE A 210 10.86 -5.45 -2.29
C ILE A 210 11.10 -4.09 -2.96
N ALA A 211 11.29 -3.02 -2.18
CA ALA A 211 11.62 -1.70 -2.70
C ALA A 211 12.97 -1.69 -3.45
N SER A 212 13.99 -2.39 -2.95
CA SER A 212 15.27 -2.52 -3.64
C SER A 212 15.14 -3.22 -5.00
N LEU A 213 14.24 -4.19 -5.11
CA LEU A 213 13.91 -4.82 -6.39
C LEU A 213 13.21 -3.85 -7.34
N GLN A 214 12.26 -3.02 -6.84
CA GLN A 214 11.63 -1.97 -7.66
C GLN A 214 12.65 -0.95 -8.17
N VAL A 215 13.57 -0.50 -7.32
CA VAL A 215 14.66 0.41 -7.73
C VAL A 215 15.54 -0.23 -8.79
N THR A 216 15.91 -1.50 -8.62
CA THR A 216 16.69 -2.25 -9.61
C THR A 216 15.96 -2.28 -10.96
N GLN A 217 14.66 -2.55 -10.97
CA GLN A 217 13.86 -2.52 -12.21
C GLN A 217 13.83 -1.13 -12.85
N ALA A 218 13.74 -0.07 -12.04
CA ALA A 218 13.79 1.32 -12.54
C ALA A 218 15.14 1.62 -13.23
N LEU A 219 16.25 1.27 -12.59
CA LEU A 219 17.59 1.46 -13.15
C LEU A 219 17.80 0.62 -14.42
N GLN A 220 17.29 -0.61 -14.47
CA GLN A 220 17.33 -1.46 -15.66
C GLN A 220 16.50 -0.88 -16.82
N LEU A 221 15.31 -0.34 -16.54
CA LEU A 221 14.49 0.36 -17.55
C LEU A 221 15.23 1.57 -18.12
N ILE A 222 15.82 2.41 -17.24
CA ILE A 222 16.51 3.63 -17.62
C ILE A 222 17.72 3.33 -18.50
N THR A 223 18.51 2.34 -18.14
CA THR A 223 19.82 2.02 -18.75
C THR A 223 19.75 0.97 -19.84
N GLY A 224 18.69 0.16 -19.91
CA GLY A 224 18.60 -1.01 -20.79
C GLY A 224 19.50 -2.19 -20.36
N VAL A 225 20.09 -2.13 -19.17
CA VAL A 225 20.99 -3.15 -18.65
C VAL A 225 20.21 -4.25 -17.93
N GLY A 226 20.53 -5.51 -18.24
CA GLY A 226 19.91 -6.67 -17.63
C GLY A 226 18.54 -7.03 -18.20
N ASP A 227 17.78 -7.82 -17.46
CA ASP A 227 16.46 -8.30 -17.84
C ASP A 227 15.37 -7.68 -16.93
N VAL A 228 14.48 -6.93 -17.55
CA VAL A 228 13.35 -6.30 -16.84
C VAL A 228 12.21 -7.31 -16.65
N LEU A 229 11.51 -7.24 -15.53
CA LEU A 229 10.38 -8.12 -15.15
C LEU A 229 9.08 -7.81 -15.94
N ILE A 230 9.19 -7.55 -17.25
CA ILE A 230 8.02 -7.40 -18.11
C ILE A 230 7.52 -8.78 -18.51
N GLY A 231 6.25 -9.09 -18.24
CA GLY A 231 5.65 -10.41 -18.48
C GLY A 231 6.02 -11.45 -17.41
N GLU A 232 6.60 -11.02 -16.29
CA GLU A 232 6.93 -11.88 -15.16
C GLU A 232 6.58 -11.17 -13.84
N VAL A 233 6.08 -11.93 -12.86
CA VAL A 233 6.04 -11.53 -11.44
C VAL A 233 7.16 -12.24 -10.71
N LEU A 234 8.01 -11.49 -10.02
CA LEU A 234 8.95 -12.02 -9.05
C LEU A 234 8.27 -12.05 -7.69
N SER A 235 8.08 -13.23 -7.11
CA SER A 235 7.57 -13.43 -5.76
C SER A 235 8.73 -13.80 -4.84
N TYR A 236 8.72 -13.25 -3.62
CA TYR A 236 9.68 -13.54 -2.56
C TYR A 236 8.94 -13.92 -1.29
N SER A 237 9.35 -15.03 -0.65
CA SER A 237 8.90 -15.44 0.68
C SER A 237 10.07 -15.32 1.66
N ALA A 238 9.88 -14.53 2.73
CA ALA A 238 10.92 -14.34 3.75
C ALA A 238 11.00 -15.50 4.75
N LEU A 239 9.96 -16.36 4.83
CA LEU A 239 9.96 -17.51 5.74
C LEU A 239 10.98 -18.58 5.31
N ASP A 240 11.15 -18.76 4.02
CA ASP A 240 12.05 -19.75 3.41
C ASP A 240 13.12 -19.13 2.49
N ALA A 241 13.21 -17.79 2.47
CA ALA A 241 14.16 -17.02 1.66
C ALA A 241 14.13 -17.40 0.17
N ASN A 242 12.94 -17.74 -0.36
CA ASN A 242 12.77 -18.25 -1.71
C ASN A 242 12.28 -17.18 -2.68
N PHE A 243 12.93 -17.13 -3.87
CA PHE A 243 12.49 -16.30 -4.99
C PHE A 243 11.91 -17.18 -6.11
N ARG A 244 10.71 -16.81 -6.55
CA ARG A 244 10.01 -17.51 -7.64
C ARG A 244 9.56 -16.52 -8.69
N LYS A 245 9.82 -16.83 -9.98
CA LYS A 245 9.27 -16.10 -11.12
C LYS A 245 8.04 -16.82 -11.68
N VAL A 246 6.99 -16.06 -11.93
CA VAL A 246 5.74 -16.53 -12.54
C VAL A 246 5.52 -15.73 -13.82
N LYS A 247 5.32 -16.41 -14.95
CA LYS A 247 5.02 -15.75 -16.23
C LYS A 247 3.60 -15.20 -16.26
N ILE A 248 3.47 -14.02 -16.87
CA ILE A 248 2.18 -13.37 -17.13
C ILE A 248 2.08 -13.16 -18.64
N ASN A 249 0.98 -13.60 -19.22
CA ASN A 249 0.69 -13.34 -20.63
C ASN A 249 -0.15 -12.06 -20.78
N LYS A 250 0.09 -11.32 -21.87
CA LYS A 250 -0.77 -10.21 -22.25
C LYS A 250 -2.12 -10.77 -22.71
N ASP A 251 -3.19 -10.27 -22.10
CA ASP A 251 -4.55 -10.59 -22.51
C ASP A 251 -4.94 -9.76 -23.74
N PRO A 252 -5.27 -10.40 -24.89
CA PRO A 252 -5.69 -9.69 -26.10
C PRO A 252 -7.02 -8.95 -25.93
N ASP A 253 -7.87 -9.38 -24.97
CA ASP A 253 -9.18 -8.81 -24.68
C ASP A 253 -9.17 -7.91 -23.43
N CYS A 254 -7.98 -7.61 -22.89
CA CYS A 254 -7.84 -6.73 -21.75
C CYS A 254 -8.54 -5.38 -21.96
N VAL A 255 -9.37 -4.98 -21.01
CA VAL A 255 -10.24 -3.79 -21.08
C VAL A 255 -9.48 -2.47 -21.22
N VAL A 256 -8.16 -2.41 -20.95
CA VAL A 256 -7.36 -1.18 -21.04
C VAL A 256 -6.18 -1.30 -22.01
N CYS A 257 -5.50 -2.46 -22.10
CA CYS A 257 -4.33 -2.63 -22.98
C CYS A 257 -4.54 -3.61 -24.14
N GLY A 258 -5.72 -4.20 -24.27
CA GLY A 258 -6.10 -5.13 -25.32
C GLY A 258 -6.24 -4.49 -26.70
N LYS A 259 -6.71 -5.29 -27.69
CA LYS A 259 -6.91 -4.83 -29.07
C LYS A 259 -8.05 -3.81 -29.19
N ASN A 260 -9.13 -4.02 -28.42
CA ASN A 260 -10.33 -3.16 -28.42
C ASN A 260 -10.64 -2.73 -26.97
N PRO A 261 -9.86 -1.80 -26.41
CA PRO A 261 -10.02 -1.41 -25.01
C PRO A 261 -11.36 -0.67 -24.81
N SER A 262 -12.10 -1.03 -23.77
CA SER A 262 -13.29 -0.32 -23.32
C SER A 262 -12.99 0.84 -22.37
N ILE A 263 -11.84 0.80 -21.67
CA ILE A 263 -11.35 1.88 -20.81
C ILE A 263 -10.36 2.71 -21.61
N THR A 264 -10.83 3.86 -22.12
CA THR A 264 -10.05 4.82 -22.91
C THR A 264 -9.80 6.14 -22.17
N SER A 265 -10.35 6.27 -20.96
CA SER A 265 -10.14 7.38 -20.02
C SER A 265 -10.18 6.86 -18.59
N LEU A 266 -9.67 7.63 -17.63
CA LEU A 266 -9.68 7.25 -16.22
C LEU A 266 -11.12 7.19 -15.70
N ILE A 267 -11.40 6.19 -14.86
CA ILE A 267 -12.71 5.90 -14.26
C ILE A 267 -12.75 6.28 -12.77
N ASP A 268 -13.86 6.04 -12.09
CA ASP A 268 -13.94 6.14 -10.63
C ASP A 268 -13.42 4.83 -9.98
N TYR A 269 -12.17 4.87 -9.53
CA TYR A 269 -11.48 3.70 -8.95
C TYR A 269 -11.95 3.39 -7.53
N GLU A 270 -12.44 4.38 -6.79
CA GLU A 270 -13.02 4.17 -5.46
C GLU A 270 -14.32 3.36 -5.57
N GLN A 271 -15.14 3.69 -6.56
CA GLN A 271 -16.35 2.92 -6.85
C GLN A 271 -16.02 1.53 -7.42
N PHE A 272 -14.99 1.43 -8.27
CA PHE A 272 -14.59 0.17 -8.91
C PHE A 272 -14.00 -0.84 -7.91
N CYS A 273 -13.19 -0.38 -6.95
CA CYS A 273 -12.50 -1.24 -5.98
C CYS A 273 -13.18 -1.29 -4.61
N GLY A 274 -14.05 -0.32 -4.33
CA GLY A 274 -14.70 -0.20 -3.03
C GLY A 274 -16.01 -0.99 -2.95
N PRO A 275 -16.45 -1.34 -1.75
CA PRO A 275 -17.85 -1.67 -1.56
C PRO A 275 -18.67 -0.43 -1.93
N VAL A 276 -19.82 -0.63 -2.53
CA VAL A 276 -20.90 0.35 -2.48
C VAL A 276 -20.94 0.85 -1.02
N LYS A 277 -20.64 2.14 -0.79
CA LYS A 277 -20.44 2.72 0.56
C LYS A 277 -21.38 2.05 1.53
N PRO A 278 -20.90 1.32 2.55
CA PRO A 278 -21.79 0.80 3.55
C PRO A 278 -22.52 2.02 4.12
N ARG A 279 -23.85 1.97 4.23
CA ARG A 279 -24.58 2.95 5.03
C ARG A 279 -23.81 3.03 6.34
N LYS A 280 -23.34 4.24 6.73
CA LYS A 280 -22.75 4.48 8.04
C LYS A 280 -23.89 4.30 9.04
N ASP A 281 -24.15 3.06 9.43
CA ASP A 281 -24.90 2.83 10.64
C ASP A 281 -24.00 3.35 11.77
N PRO A 282 -24.44 4.31 12.57
CA PRO A 282 -23.64 4.83 13.65
C PRO A 282 -23.29 3.69 14.61
N GLY A 283 -22.01 3.55 14.91
CA GLY A 283 -21.55 2.61 15.92
C GLY A 283 -21.86 3.10 17.33
N ILE A 284 -21.61 2.24 18.32
CA ILE A 284 -21.64 2.60 19.75
C ILE A 284 -20.31 3.30 20.08
N LYS A 285 -20.36 4.44 20.77
CA LYS A 285 -19.16 5.15 21.23
C LYS A 285 -18.48 4.43 22.39
N ALA A 286 -17.19 4.66 22.60
CA ALA A 286 -16.42 3.98 23.66
C ALA A 286 -16.98 4.23 25.07
N LEU A 287 -17.38 5.47 25.38
CA LEU A 287 -18.00 5.80 26.68
C LEU A 287 -19.37 5.14 26.86
N GLU A 288 -20.17 5.06 25.80
CA GLU A 288 -21.45 4.36 25.80
C GLU A 288 -21.27 2.86 26.05
N LEU A 289 -20.30 2.23 25.37
CA LEU A 289 -19.97 0.82 25.63
C LEU A 289 -19.51 0.59 27.07
N LYS A 290 -18.76 1.56 27.67
CA LYS A 290 -18.37 1.49 29.07
C LYS A 290 -19.60 1.46 29.99
N GLU A 291 -20.55 2.35 29.77
CA GLU A 291 -21.81 2.36 30.55
C GLU A 291 -22.60 1.05 30.39
N MET A 292 -22.62 0.46 29.19
CA MET A 292 -23.24 -0.84 28.93
C MET A 292 -22.53 -1.96 29.70
N LEU A 293 -21.20 -1.96 29.75
CA LEU A 293 -20.41 -2.94 30.52
C LEU A 293 -20.63 -2.78 32.02
N ASP A 294 -20.71 -1.56 32.53
CA ASP A 294 -21.02 -1.27 33.94
C ASP A 294 -22.43 -1.76 34.34
N LYS A 295 -23.42 -1.62 33.43
CA LYS A 295 -24.76 -2.19 33.63
C LYS A 295 -24.76 -3.73 33.57
N ARG A 296 -24.00 -4.29 32.63
CA ARG A 296 -23.84 -5.76 32.51
C ARG A 296 -23.24 -6.36 33.80
N SER A 297 -22.25 -5.71 34.40
CA SER A 297 -21.63 -6.15 35.66
C SER A 297 -22.60 -6.18 36.83
N LYS A 298 -23.66 -5.36 36.77
CA LYS A 298 -24.74 -5.28 37.79
C LYS A 298 -25.94 -6.18 37.46
N ASN A 299 -25.87 -6.97 36.37
CA ASN A 299 -26.98 -7.76 35.81
C ASN A 299 -28.21 -6.91 35.38
N GLU A 300 -28.02 -5.62 35.05
CA GLU A 300 -29.06 -4.72 34.57
C GLU A 300 -29.18 -4.76 33.03
N LEU A 301 -28.20 -5.30 32.32
CA LEU A 301 -28.16 -5.44 30.88
C LEU A 301 -27.44 -6.73 30.50
N ASP A 302 -27.96 -7.49 29.52
CA ASP A 302 -27.27 -8.65 28.94
C ASP A 302 -27.00 -8.42 27.45
N PHE A 303 -25.74 -8.55 27.05
CA PHE A 303 -25.30 -8.53 25.67
C PHE A 303 -23.98 -9.30 25.50
N LEU A 304 -23.72 -9.76 24.29
CA LEU A 304 -22.44 -10.37 23.93
C LEU A 304 -21.50 -9.30 23.35
N LEU A 305 -20.30 -9.15 23.95
CA LEU A 305 -19.22 -8.36 23.37
C LEU A 305 -18.24 -9.27 22.65
N VAL A 306 -18.01 -9.05 21.35
CA VAL A 306 -17.19 -9.91 20.50
C VAL A 306 -15.96 -9.16 19.99
N ASP A 307 -14.79 -9.71 20.28
CA ASP A 307 -13.52 -9.32 19.67
C ASP A 307 -13.29 -10.14 18.39
N ILE A 308 -13.25 -9.47 17.25
CA ILE A 308 -13.09 -10.11 15.93
C ILE A 308 -11.69 -9.95 15.33
N ARG A 309 -10.72 -9.54 16.16
CA ARG A 309 -9.34 -9.31 15.74
C ARG A 309 -8.56 -10.60 15.59
N GLU A 310 -7.27 -10.47 15.30
CA GLU A 310 -6.32 -11.59 15.32
C GLU A 310 -5.87 -11.88 16.78
N GLU A 311 -5.53 -13.14 17.06
CA GLU A 311 -5.05 -13.55 18.40
C GLU A 311 -3.84 -12.71 18.90
N PRO A 312 -2.84 -12.35 18.05
CA PRO A 312 -1.76 -11.45 18.47
C PRO A 312 -2.25 -10.05 18.85
N GLU A 313 -3.28 -9.51 18.20
CA GLU A 313 -3.87 -8.21 18.52
C GLU A 313 -4.57 -8.25 19.89
N LYS A 314 -5.27 -9.35 20.19
CA LYS A 314 -5.93 -9.58 21.49
C LYS A 314 -4.91 -9.59 22.63
N LYS A 315 -3.76 -10.24 22.44
CA LYS A 315 -2.68 -10.31 23.46
C LYS A 315 -2.06 -8.97 23.82
N LEU A 316 -2.17 -7.96 22.95
CA LEU A 316 -1.65 -6.62 23.22
C LEU A 316 -2.59 -5.84 24.16
N VAL A 317 -3.87 -5.87 23.88
CA VAL A 317 -4.93 -5.22 24.66
C VAL A 317 -6.27 -5.83 24.31
N GLU A 318 -7.14 -6.02 25.29
CA GLU A 318 -8.53 -6.50 25.09
C GLU A 318 -9.49 -5.72 26.00
N ILE A 319 -10.77 -5.70 25.64
CA ILE A 319 -11.84 -5.17 26.50
C ILE A 319 -12.32 -6.32 27.39
N ASP A 320 -12.24 -6.13 28.69
CA ASP A 320 -12.61 -7.14 29.68
C ASP A 320 -14.05 -7.65 29.46
N GLY A 321 -14.21 -8.97 29.54
CA GLY A 321 -15.48 -9.65 29.35
C GLY A 321 -15.91 -9.76 27.88
N SER A 322 -15.02 -9.54 26.93
CA SER A 322 -15.24 -9.88 25.52
C SER A 322 -15.00 -11.37 25.25
N VAL A 323 -15.72 -11.91 24.27
CA VAL A 323 -15.51 -13.22 23.71
C VAL A 323 -14.73 -13.06 22.40
N PHE A 324 -13.65 -13.82 22.25
CA PHE A 324 -12.85 -13.79 21.04
C PHE A 324 -13.44 -14.75 19.99
N ILE A 325 -13.81 -14.22 18.82
CA ILE A 325 -14.23 -14.99 17.65
C ILE A 325 -13.59 -14.30 16.43
N ASN A 326 -12.58 -14.90 15.83
CA ASN A 326 -11.90 -14.30 14.69
C ASN A 326 -12.89 -14.00 13.55
N LYS A 327 -12.64 -12.91 12.83
CA LYS A 327 -13.46 -12.48 11.68
C LYS A 327 -13.64 -13.60 10.66
N ASP A 328 -12.57 -14.31 10.31
CA ASP A 328 -12.61 -15.36 9.30
C ASP A 328 -13.44 -16.57 9.75
N ASP A 329 -13.46 -16.88 11.06
CA ASP A 329 -14.33 -17.90 11.62
C ASP A 329 -15.81 -17.52 11.48
N ILE A 330 -16.16 -16.23 11.63
CA ILE A 330 -17.54 -15.73 11.45
C ILE A 330 -18.00 -15.87 9.99
N PHE A 331 -17.12 -15.64 9.04
CA PHE A 331 -17.43 -15.79 7.61
C PHE A 331 -17.36 -17.23 7.11
N ALA A 332 -16.81 -18.16 7.88
CA ALA A 332 -16.83 -19.58 7.56
C ALA A 332 -18.26 -20.15 7.53
N SER A 333 -18.45 -21.27 6.85
CA SER A 333 -19.78 -21.88 6.63
C SER A 333 -20.59 -22.14 7.90
N ASN A 334 -19.93 -22.35 9.05
CA ASN A 334 -20.58 -22.57 10.36
C ASN A 334 -20.45 -21.36 11.31
N GLY A 335 -19.87 -20.26 10.88
CA GLY A 335 -19.50 -19.15 11.75
C GLY A 335 -20.68 -18.44 12.40
N LEU A 336 -21.82 -18.39 11.72
CA LEU A 336 -23.04 -17.79 12.27
C LEU A 336 -23.57 -18.50 13.52
N SER A 337 -23.25 -19.78 13.72
CA SER A 337 -23.64 -20.55 14.92
C SER A 337 -22.80 -20.18 16.15
N LEU A 338 -21.69 -19.47 15.97
CA LEU A 338 -20.83 -19.03 17.07
C LEU A 338 -21.40 -17.80 17.81
N ILE A 339 -22.38 -17.12 17.18
CA ILE A 339 -22.98 -15.90 17.71
C ILE A 339 -24.46 -16.13 17.99
N PRO A 340 -24.95 -15.86 19.22
CA PRO A 340 -26.36 -16.05 19.58
C PRO A 340 -27.24 -15.02 18.84
N LYS A 341 -28.45 -15.46 18.42
CA LYS A 341 -29.45 -14.58 17.78
C LYS A 341 -30.45 -13.98 18.75
N ASP A 342 -30.48 -14.49 19.97
CA ASP A 342 -31.48 -14.21 20.99
C ASP A 342 -31.09 -13.10 21.97
N LYS A 343 -29.92 -12.48 21.77
CA LYS A 343 -29.48 -11.32 22.57
C LYS A 343 -28.68 -10.32 21.74
N PRO A 344 -28.60 -9.05 22.22
CA PRO A 344 -27.80 -8.01 21.56
C PRO A 344 -26.34 -8.38 21.45
N VAL A 345 -25.71 -8.03 20.33
CA VAL A 345 -24.30 -8.30 20.05
C VAL A 345 -23.60 -6.97 19.74
N VAL A 346 -22.51 -6.72 20.45
CA VAL A 346 -21.60 -5.62 20.17
C VAL A 346 -20.28 -6.18 19.67
N ILE A 347 -19.83 -5.73 18.51
CA ILE A 347 -18.62 -6.23 17.87
C ILE A 347 -17.55 -5.13 17.87
N TYR A 348 -16.32 -5.48 18.19
CA TYR A 348 -15.22 -4.56 18.00
C TYR A 348 -14.04 -5.17 17.26
N CYS A 349 -13.30 -4.30 16.57
CA CYS A 349 -12.03 -4.61 15.97
C CYS A 349 -11.00 -3.52 16.33
N ARG A 350 -9.92 -3.39 15.56
CA ARG A 350 -8.90 -2.38 15.84
C ARG A 350 -9.42 -0.94 15.69
N SER A 351 -10.01 -0.59 14.53
CA SER A 351 -10.39 0.79 14.15
C SER A 351 -11.87 0.97 13.79
N GLY A 352 -12.71 -0.06 13.94
CA GLY A 352 -14.13 -0.03 13.56
C GLY A 352 -14.44 -0.56 12.17
N ASN A 353 -13.48 -0.62 11.23
CA ASN A 353 -13.74 -1.01 9.83
C ASN A 353 -14.16 -2.48 9.70
N ARG A 354 -13.36 -3.42 10.24
CA ARG A 354 -13.67 -4.86 10.21
C ARG A 354 -14.98 -5.16 10.94
N SER A 355 -15.25 -4.49 12.05
CA SER A 355 -16.48 -4.71 12.84
C SER A 355 -17.73 -4.16 12.16
N THR A 356 -17.65 -3.08 11.39
CA THR A 356 -18.75 -2.60 10.53
C THR A 356 -19.11 -3.64 9.46
N GLU A 357 -18.12 -4.26 8.83
CA GLU A 357 -18.32 -5.28 7.82
C GLU A 357 -19.02 -6.53 8.40
N VAL A 358 -18.52 -7.03 9.55
CA VAL A 358 -19.13 -8.17 10.24
C VAL A 358 -20.54 -7.84 10.73
N MET A 359 -20.77 -6.64 11.28
CA MET A 359 -22.11 -6.18 11.68
C MET A 359 -23.10 -6.26 10.51
N ASN A 360 -22.70 -5.73 9.35
CA ASN A 360 -23.55 -5.76 8.14
C ASN A 360 -23.82 -7.19 7.66
N TYR A 361 -22.82 -8.07 7.71
CA TYR A 361 -22.97 -9.47 7.39
C TYR A 361 -23.97 -10.18 8.33
N LEU A 362 -23.85 -9.97 9.64
CA LEU A 362 -24.78 -10.53 10.62
C LEU A 362 -26.20 -10.01 10.44
N LYS A 363 -26.39 -8.70 10.23
CA LYS A 363 -27.71 -8.10 9.93
C LYS A 363 -28.34 -8.71 8.67
N HIS A 364 -27.56 -8.96 7.62
CA HIS A 364 -28.02 -9.63 6.40
C HIS A 364 -28.47 -11.09 6.63
N ASN A 365 -27.87 -11.75 7.65
CA ASN A 365 -28.19 -13.11 8.04
C ASN A 365 -29.22 -13.21 9.17
N GLY A 366 -29.98 -12.13 9.41
CA GLY A 366 -31.15 -12.12 10.29
C GLY A 366 -30.86 -11.88 11.76
N PHE A 367 -29.70 -11.34 12.12
CA PHE A 367 -29.42 -10.83 13.45
C PHE A 367 -30.00 -9.42 13.58
N LEU A 368 -30.94 -9.22 14.52
CA LEU A 368 -31.70 -7.97 14.63
C LEU A 368 -30.97 -6.89 15.44
N GLU A 369 -30.30 -7.28 16.53
CA GLU A 369 -29.68 -6.37 17.49
C GLU A 369 -28.16 -6.51 17.45
N VAL A 370 -27.56 -5.99 16.37
CA VAL A 370 -26.11 -5.98 16.19
C VAL A 370 -25.61 -4.57 16.02
N SER A 371 -24.59 -4.21 16.79
CA SER A 371 -23.89 -2.94 16.72
C SER A 371 -22.38 -3.16 16.74
N HIS A 372 -21.59 -2.11 16.49
CA HIS A 372 -20.15 -2.17 16.56
C HIS A 372 -19.58 -0.99 17.35
N LEU A 373 -18.38 -1.17 17.91
CA LEU A 373 -17.66 -0.10 18.59
C LEU A 373 -17.05 0.86 17.54
N GLU A 374 -17.52 2.12 17.53
CA GLU A 374 -16.99 3.17 16.67
C GLU A 374 -15.53 3.49 17.05
N GLY A 375 -14.65 3.49 16.05
CA GLY A 375 -13.21 3.65 16.27
C GLY A 375 -12.50 2.43 16.89
N GLY A 376 -13.23 1.35 17.20
CA GLY A 376 -12.68 0.09 17.69
C GLY A 376 -11.91 0.20 19.01
N ILE A 377 -10.97 -0.75 19.24
CA ILE A 377 -10.15 -0.79 20.47
C ILE A 377 -9.28 0.48 20.63
N ILE A 378 -8.91 1.13 19.52
CA ILE A 378 -8.17 2.41 19.57
C ILE A 378 -8.98 3.46 20.30
N SER A 379 -10.25 3.64 19.91
CA SER A 379 -11.16 4.59 20.57
C SER A 379 -11.39 4.23 22.04
N TRP A 380 -11.50 2.93 22.36
CA TRP A 380 -11.64 2.45 23.73
C TRP A 380 -10.42 2.82 24.59
N VAL A 381 -9.22 2.49 24.13
CA VAL A 381 -7.98 2.81 24.87
C VAL A 381 -7.84 4.32 25.05
N GLN A 382 -8.10 5.12 24.02
CA GLN A 382 -7.98 6.59 24.11
C GLN A 382 -8.96 7.25 25.09
N GLN A 383 -10.15 6.67 25.30
CA GLN A 383 -11.23 7.32 26.06
C GLN A 383 -11.55 6.64 27.40
N VAL A 384 -11.24 5.36 27.56
CA VAL A 384 -11.67 4.55 28.72
C VAL A 384 -10.49 3.95 29.48
N GLU A 385 -9.52 3.36 28.79
CA GLU A 385 -8.37 2.66 29.39
C GLU A 385 -7.06 3.31 28.92
N THR A 386 -6.89 4.57 29.26
CA THR A 386 -5.79 5.42 28.76
C THR A 386 -4.39 5.00 29.23
N ASP A 387 -4.29 4.08 30.14
CA ASP A 387 -3.07 3.44 30.65
C ASP A 387 -2.63 2.22 29.83
N LYS A 388 -3.50 1.72 28.95
CA LYS A 388 -3.17 0.59 28.05
C LYS A 388 -2.54 1.06 26.72
N ALA A 389 -1.75 0.17 26.11
CA ALA A 389 -1.10 0.48 24.85
C ALA A 389 -2.10 0.60 23.69
N SER A 390 -2.02 1.69 22.95
CA SER A 390 -2.67 1.84 21.64
C SER A 390 -1.70 1.39 20.54
N TYR A 391 -2.14 0.61 19.56
CA TYR A 391 -1.27 0.05 18.50
C TYR A 391 -1.89 0.20 17.10
#